data_a2484b6661e420c1d0bbc5bb3b11fec3
#
_entry.id   a2484b6661e420c1d0bbc5bb3b11fec3
#
_cell.length_a   1.000
_cell.length_b   1.000
_cell.length_c   1.000
_cell.angle_alpha   90.00
_cell.angle_beta   90.00
_cell.angle_gamma   90.00
#
_symmetry.space_group_name_H-M   'P 1'
#
loop_
_entity.id
_entity.type
_entity.pdbx_description
1 polymer ?
#
loop_
_entity_poly.entity_id
_entity_poly.type
_entity_poly.pdbx_seq_one_letter_code
_entity_poly.pdbx_strand_id
1 'polypeptide(L)'
;VPTIEAGTLQADRLPLGIDLIVCAHSHDFVGAATRRKAVHGAVGFHPSLLPRHRGRDAIRWTLKMRDAITGVSVYWLDDRMDAGPIAAQEYLFVDPDETVESLWREKLFPMGVEMLSKVVQDVSEGRIVKEYQNELHATFEPACNPPPVRRPDLLRIDWKHPVELMGP
;
A
#
# COMPACT_ATOMS: atom_id res chain seq x y z
N VAL A 1 22.16 -5.08 -7.17
CA VAL A 1 21.01 -5.66 -6.44
C VAL A 1 20.35 -6.68 -7.35
N PRO A 2 20.19 -7.96 -6.94
CA PRO A 2 19.47 -8.95 -7.72
C PRO A 2 18.01 -8.54 -7.90
N THR A 3 17.49 -8.62 -9.12
CA THR A 3 16.09 -8.34 -9.44
C THR A 3 15.41 -9.65 -9.87
N ILE A 4 14.22 -9.91 -9.34
CA ILE A 4 13.42 -11.10 -9.63
C ILE A 4 12.08 -10.64 -10.21
N GLU A 5 11.66 -11.24 -11.31
CA GLU A 5 10.38 -10.96 -11.93
C GLU A 5 9.21 -11.39 -11.04
N ALA A 6 8.12 -10.59 -11.05
CA ALA A 6 6.89 -10.88 -10.33
C ALA A 6 6.30 -12.24 -10.78
N GLY A 7 5.65 -12.94 -9.85
CA GLY A 7 5.08 -14.28 -10.09
C GLY A 7 6.07 -15.43 -10.01
N THR A 8 7.36 -15.15 -9.83
CA THR A 8 8.41 -16.18 -9.77
C THR A 8 9.09 -16.30 -8.42
N LEU A 9 8.68 -15.48 -7.44
CA LEU A 9 9.34 -15.42 -6.13
C LEU A 9 9.00 -16.65 -5.28
N GLN A 10 9.90 -17.62 -5.29
CA GLN A 10 9.87 -18.80 -4.43
C GLN A 10 11.07 -18.80 -3.50
N ALA A 11 10.89 -19.30 -2.28
CA ALA A 11 11.92 -19.27 -1.25
C ALA A 11 13.21 -19.98 -1.65
N ASP A 12 13.13 -21.02 -2.47
CA ASP A 12 14.26 -21.83 -2.98
C ASP A 12 15.04 -21.12 -4.10
N ARG A 13 14.46 -20.13 -4.74
CA ARG A 13 15.10 -19.33 -5.81
C ARG A 13 15.81 -18.09 -5.31
N LEU A 14 15.66 -17.77 -4.03
CA LEU A 14 16.34 -16.62 -3.46
C LEU A 14 17.83 -16.93 -3.23
N PRO A 15 18.74 -15.99 -3.53
CA PRO A 15 20.14 -16.12 -3.18
C PRO A 15 20.34 -16.24 -1.67
N LEU A 16 21.49 -16.73 -1.24
CA LEU A 16 21.88 -16.74 0.17
C LEU A 16 22.44 -15.38 0.58
N GLY A 17 22.30 -15.04 1.87
CA GLY A 17 22.88 -13.81 2.42
C GLY A 17 22.13 -12.54 2.03
N ILE A 18 20.81 -12.60 1.93
CA ILE A 18 19.96 -11.44 1.67
C ILE A 18 19.73 -10.69 2.98
N ASP A 19 19.97 -9.39 3.00
CA ASP A 19 19.66 -8.53 4.14
C ASP A 19 18.19 -8.12 4.17
N LEU A 20 17.63 -7.72 3.03
CA LEU A 20 16.26 -7.22 2.91
C LEU A 20 15.65 -7.61 1.56
N ILE A 21 14.38 -8.00 1.55
CA ILE A 21 13.58 -8.15 0.34
C ILE A 21 12.77 -6.87 0.15
N VAL A 22 12.83 -6.29 -1.05
CA VAL A 22 12.08 -5.08 -1.41
C VAL A 22 11.04 -5.41 -2.48
N CYS A 23 9.77 -5.25 -2.14
CA CYS A 23 8.63 -5.44 -3.04
C CYS A 23 8.18 -4.08 -3.60
N ALA A 24 8.82 -3.65 -4.69
CA ALA A 24 8.50 -2.40 -5.36
C ALA A 24 7.25 -2.58 -6.25
N HIS A 25 6.07 -2.38 -5.68
CA HIS A 25 4.77 -2.51 -6.34
C HIS A 25 4.53 -3.92 -6.95
N SER A 26 5.00 -4.96 -6.27
CA SER A 26 4.69 -6.34 -6.63
C SER A 26 3.31 -6.74 -6.09
N HIS A 27 2.54 -7.47 -6.89
CA HIS A 27 1.28 -8.09 -6.47
C HIS A 27 1.45 -9.51 -5.93
N ASP A 28 2.70 -9.98 -5.82
CA ASP A 28 2.99 -11.32 -5.35
C ASP A 28 2.85 -11.43 -3.84
N PHE A 29 2.30 -12.53 -3.39
CA PHE A 29 2.29 -12.86 -1.98
C PHE A 29 3.68 -13.38 -1.56
N VAL A 30 4.34 -12.63 -0.69
CA VAL A 30 5.64 -13.02 -0.13
C VAL A 30 5.42 -13.75 1.21
N GLY A 31 5.33 -15.07 1.13
CA GLY A 31 5.04 -15.91 2.29
C GLY A 31 6.12 -15.86 3.38
N ALA A 32 5.76 -16.30 4.59
CA ALA A 32 6.66 -16.28 5.76
C ALA A 32 7.98 -17.01 5.52
N ALA A 33 7.97 -18.13 4.78
CA ALA A 33 9.18 -18.88 4.44
C ALA A 33 10.16 -18.05 3.58
N THR A 34 9.61 -17.28 2.63
CA THR A 34 10.38 -16.38 1.77
C THR A 34 10.94 -15.20 2.57
N ARG A 35 10.10 -14.54 3.37
CA ARG A 35 10.54 -13.41 4.21
C ARG A 35 11.66 -13.78 5.18
N ARG A 36 11.62 -14.99 5.75
CA ARG A 36 12.68 -15.48 6.67
C ARG A 36 14.03 -15.76 6.01
N LYS A 37 14.12 -15.72 4.68
CA LYS A 37 15.41 -15.83 3.97
C LYS A 37 16.25 -14.56 4.07
N ALA A 38 15.62 -13.42 4.34
CA ALA A 38 16.31 -12.16 4.55
C ALA A 38 16.47 -11.86 6.04
N VAL A 39 17.60 -11.26 6.41
CA VAL A 39 17.94 -10.91 7.81
C VAL A 39 16.85 -10.02 8.42
N HIS A 40 16.41 -9.01 7.67
CA HIS A 40 15.41 -8.05 8.13
C HIS A 40 13.99 -8.36 7.61
N GLY A 41 13.82 -9.43 6.82
CA GLY A 41 12.53 -9.78 6.23
C GLY A 41 12.25 -9.03 4.92
N ALA A 42 11.01 -8.54 4.77
CA ALA A 42 10.59 -7.89 3.53
C ALA A 42 9.82 -6.60 3.79
N VAL A 43 10.01 -5.59 2.94
CA VAL A 43 9.21 -4.37 2.89
C VAL A 43 8.46 -4.28 1.57
N GLY A 44 7.30 -3.69 1.60
CA GLY A 44 6.47 -3.36 0.44
C GLY A 44 6.15 -1.88 0.40
N PHE A 45 5.71 -1.43 -0.75
CA PHE A 45 5.19 -0.09 -0.98
C PHE A 45 3.71 -0.19 -1.35
N HIS A 46 2.88 0.58 -0.67
CA HIS A 46 1.44 0.64 -0.91
C HIS A 46 1.01 2.09 -1.19
N PRO A 47 0.24 2.36 -2.28
CA PRO A 47 -0.14 3.71 -2.68
C PRO A 47 -1.39 4.21 -1.91
N SER A 48 -1.34 4.19 -0.60
CA SER A 48 -2.30 4.81 0.30
C SER A 48 -1.66 5.13 1.65
N LEU A 49 -2.37 5.90 2.47
CA LEU A 49 -2.04 6.10 3.88
C LEU A 49 -2.57 4.93 4.70
N LEU A 50 -1.81 3.84 4.81
CA LEU A 50 -2.20 2.70 5.64
C LEU A 50 -2.47 3.13 7.09
N PRO A 51 -3.50 2.61 7.76
CA PRO A 51 -4.28 1.42 7.42
C PRO A 51 -5.47 1.65 6.47
N ARG A 52 -5.60 2.85 5.89
CA ARG A 52 -6.68 3.14 4.94
C ARG A 52 -6.39 2.54 3.56
N HIS A 53 -7.41 1.99 2.92
CA HIS A 53 -7.34 1.38 1.58
C HIS A 53 -6.32 0.24 1.46
N ARG A 54 -6.31 -0.67 2.43
CA ARG A 54 -5.61 -1.95 2.26
C ARG A 54 -6.17 -2.72 1.07
N GLY A 55 -5.34 -3.51 0.41
CA GLY A 55 -5.74 -4.34 -0.72
C GLY A 55 -5.51 -3.67 -2.06
N ARG A 56 -6.12 -4.25 -3.09
CA ARG A 56 -5.92 -3.82 -4.47
C ARG A 56 -6.69 -2.54 -4.77
N ASP A 57 -6.22 -1.80 -5.78
CA ASP A 57 -6.90 -0.63 -6.34
C ASP A 57 -7.04 0.57 -5.36
N ALA A 58 -6.16 0.71 -4.39
CA ALA A 58 -6.18 1.80 -3.40
C ALA A 58 -6.35 3.18 -4.04
N ILE A 59 -5.62 3.47 -5.12
CA ILE A 59 -5.71 4.74 -5.86
C ILE A 59 -7.12 4.96 -6.42
N ARG A 60 -7.73 3.92 -6.98
CA ARG A 60 -9.09 4.01 -7.52
C ARG A 60 -10.11 4.28 -6.41
N TRP A 61 -9.92 3.68 -5.24
CA TRP A 61 -10.78 3.90 -4.09
C TRP A 61 -10.58 5.29 -3.49
N THR A 62 -9.36 5.79 -3.40
CA THR A 62 -9.07 7.19 -3.04
C THR A 62 -9.90 8.16 -3.89
N LEU A 63 -9.86 8.02 -5.21
CA LEU A 63 -10.61 8.90 -6.11
C LEU A 63 -12.13 8.68 -6.04
N LYS A 64 -12.58 7.41 -5.93
CA LYS A 64 -14.01 7.09 -5.79
C LYS A 64 -14.63 7.65 -4.51
N MET A 65 -13.90 7.59 -3.42
CA MET A 65 -14.34 8.12 -2.13
C MET A 65 -14.11 9.63 -1.99
N ARG A 66 -13.47 10.24 -3.00
CA ARG A 66 -13.13 11.66 -3.00
C ARG A 66 -12.32 12.05 -1.77
N ASP A 67 -11.36 11.22 -1.42
CA ASP A 67 -10.45 11.53 -0.33
C ASP A 67 -9.64 12.78 -0.68
N ALA A 68 -9.64 13.76 0.21
CA ALA A 68 -8.89 14.99 0.01
C ALA A 68 -7.37 14.78 0.19
N ILE A 69 -6.99 13.70 0.88
CA ILE A 69 -5.60 13.38 1.20
C ILE A 69 -5.38 11.90 0.91
N THR A 70 -4.25 11.60 0.30
CA THR A 70 -3.72 10.25 0.13
C THR A 70 -2.21 10.27 0.33
N GLY A 71 -1.54 9.19 0.01
CA GLY A 71 -0.08 9.13 0.12
C GLY A 71 0.48 7.76 -0.18
N VAL A 72 1.65 7.52 0.36
CA VAL A 72 2.39 6.29 0.20
C VAL A 72 2.80 5.76 1.57
N SER A 73 2.70 4.45 1.73
CA SER A 73 3.22 3.74 2.89
C SER A 73 4.25 2.72 2.46
N VAL A 74 5.44 2.78 3.00
CA VAL A 74 6.40 1.67 3.00
C VAL A 74 6.18 0.90 4.30
N TYR A 75 5.93 -0.40 4.20
CA TYR A 75 5.55 -1.22 5.36
C TYR A 75 6.25 -2.58 5.33
N TRP A 76 6.43 -3.17 6.49
CA TRP A 76 6.97 -4.52 6.64
C TRP A 76 5.91 -5.54 6.29
N LEU A 77 6.24 -6.48 5.41
CA LEU A 77 5.29 -7.53 5.03
C LEU A 77 5.10 -8.53 6.18
N ASP A 78 3.86 -8.83 6.50
CA ASP A 78 3.45 -9.87 7.43
C ASP A 78 2.58 -10.94 6.75
N ASP A 79 1.82 -11.72 7.52
CA ASP A 79 0.94 -12.76 6.96
C ASP A 79 -0.43 -12.22 6.52
N ARG A 80 -0.71 -10.95 6.80
CA ARG A 80 -1.95 -10.26 6.43
C ARG A 80 -1.69 -9.29 5.30
N MET A 81 -2.73 -9.05 4.49
CA MET A 81 -2.62 -8.11 3.36
C MET A 81 -2.51 -6.67 3.87
N ASP A 82 -1.42 -6.01 3.51
CA ASP A 82 -1.12 -4.59 3.77
C ASP A 82 -1.28 -4.16 5.26
N ALA A 83 -1.14 -5.11 6.20
CA ALA A 83 -1.40 -4.88 7.62
C ALA A 83 -0.15 -4.89 8.50
N GLY A 84 1.01 -5.11 7.94
CA GLY A 84 2.27 -5.09 8.66
C GLY A 84 2.67 -3.68 9.12
N PRO A 85 3.65 -3.58 10.03
CA PRO A 85 4.07 -2.29 10.58
C PRO A 85 4.58 -1.32 9.51
N ILE A 86 4.28 -0.04 9.66
CA ILE A 86 4.77 1.03 8.79
C ILE A 86 6.26 1.27 9.07
N ALA A 87 7.06 1.33 8.00
CA ALA A 87 8.46 1.73 8.04
C ALA A 87 8.63 3.22 7.74
N ALA A 88 7.84 3.75 6.80
CA ALA A 88 7.77 5.17 6.47
C ALA A 88 6.42 5.48 5.81
N GLN A 89 5.94 6.70 5.99
CA GLN A 89 4.70 7.15 5.39
C GLN A 89 4.80 8.63 5.03
N GLU A 90 4.26 9.00 3.85
CA GLU A 90 4.23 10.37 3.36
C GLU A 90 2.87 10.64 2.73
N TYR A 91 2.35 11.86 2.87
CA TYR A 91 1.04 12.23 2.35
C TYR A 91 1.11 13.31 1.28
N LEU A 92 0.06 13.40 0.49
CA LEU A 92 -0.20 14.50 -0.45
C LEU A 92 -1.69 14.83 -0.52
N PHE A 93 -2.00 16.04 -0.96
CA PHE A 93 -3.37 16.45 -1.28
C PHE A 93 -3.76 15.94 -2.68
N VAL A 94 -5.00 15.46 -2.79
CA VAL A 94 -5.57 14.99 -4.05
C VAL A 94 -6.28 16.16 -4.72
N ASP A 95 -5.85 16.50 -5.93
CA ASP A 95 -6.49 17.57 -6.70
C ASP A 95 -7.88 17.11 -7.18
N PRO A 96 -8.87 18.05 -7.30
CA PRO A 96 -10.23 17.70 -7.71
C PRO A 96 -10.33 17.01 -9.08
N ASP A 97 -9.41 17.34 -9.99
CA ASP A 97 -9.38 16.83 -11.37
C ASP A 97 -8.41 15.65 -11.55
N GLU A 98 -7.91 15.09 -10.43
CA GLU A 98 -6.95 14.01 -10.47
C GLU A 98 -7.53 12.75 -11.12
N THR A 99 -6.74 12.09 -11.95
CA THR A 99 -7.05 10.79 -12.53
C THR A 99 -6.21 9.70 -11.86
N VAL A 100 -6.61 8.44 -12.01
CA VAL A 100 -5.79 7.31 -11.51
C VAL A 100 -4.40 7.34 -12.11
N GLU A 101 -4.30 7.69 -13.39
CA GLU A 101 -3.02 7.70 -14.10
C GLU A 101 -2.12 8.85 -13.67
N SER A 102 -2.62 10.08 -13.55
CA SER A 102 -1.84 11.24 -13.09
C SER A 102 -1.41 11.06 -11.63
N LEU A 103 -2.36 10.70 -10.76
CA LEU A 103 -2.06 10.48 -9.35
C LEU A 103 -0.98 9.40 -9.15
N TRP A 104 -1.04 8.31 -9.94
CA TRP A 104 -0.03 7.27 -9.88
C TRP A 104 1.31 7.72 -10.46
N ARG A 105 1.34 8.12 -11.73
CA ARG A 105 2.59 8.33 -12.46
C ARG A 105 3.36 9.56 -12.03
N GLU A 106 2.64 10.64 -11.71
CA GLU A 106 3.25 11.93 -11.45
C GLU A 106 3.54 12.17 -9.97
N LYS A 107 2.80 11.49 -9.08
CA LYS A 107 2.86 11.74 -7.64
C LYS A 107 3.25 10.50 -6.83
N LEU A 108 2.39 9.49 -6.78
CA LEU A 108 2.57 8.36 -5.83
C LEU A 108 3.73 7.43 -6.21
N PHE A 109 3.95 7.17 -7.49
CA PHE A 109 5.05 6.30 -7.92
C PHE A 109 6.43 6.92 -7.62
N PRO A 110 6.73 8.18 -8.01
CA PRO A 110 7.99 8.82 -7.65
C PRO A 110 8.21 8.88 -6.13
N MET A 111 7.19 9.30 -5.38
CA MET A 111 7.21 9.32 -3.91
C MET A 111 7.51 7.94 -3.32
N GLY A 112 6.87 6.89 -3.84
CA GLY A 112 7.08 5.52 -3.40
C GLY A 112 8.51 5.01 -3.62
N VAL A 113 9.10 5.34 -4.77
CA VAL A 113 10.50 4.98 -5.08
C VAL A 113 11.47 5.69 -4.13
N GLU A 114 11.25 6.98 -3.88
CA GLU A 114 12.06 7.77 -2.96
C GLU A 114 11.98 7.21 -1.54
N MET A 115 10.78 6.94 -1.05
CA MET A 115 10.55 6.39 0.28
C MET A 115 11.12 4.98 0.45
N LEU A 116 10.99 4.11 -0.55
CA LEU A 116 11.62 2.79 -0.53
C LEU A 116 13.15 2.91 -0.45
N SER A 117 13.73 3.82 -1.24
CA SER A 117 15.17 4.08 -1.22
C SER A 117 15.64 4.55 0.15
N LYS A 118 14.88 5.46 0.78
CA LYS A 118 15.15 5.92 2.13
C LYS A 118 15.07 4.78 3.15
N VAL A 119 14.04 3.95 3.11
CA VAL A 119 13.90 2.81 4.03
C VAL A 119 15.04 1.80 3.84
N VAL A 120 15.45 1.52 2.61
CA VAL A 120 16.62 0.66 2.35
C VAL A 120 17.89 1.24 2.95
N GLN A 121 18.12 2.55 2.81
CA GLN A 121 19.25 3.22 3.44
C GLN A 121 19.17 3.14 4.97
N ASP A 122 18.01 3.44 5.57
CA ASP A 122 17.79 3.37 7.02
C ASP A 122 18.11 1.97 7.56
N VAL A 123 17.63 0.91 6.87
CA VAL A 123 17.94 -0.48 7.23
C VAL A 123 19.44 -0.75 7.14
N SER A 124 20.12 -0.28 6.09
CA SER A 124 21.58 -0.48 5.91
C SER A 124 22.40 0.21 7.00
N GLU A 125 21.86 1.25 7.60
CA GLU A 125 22.46 1.99 8.72
C GLU A 125 21.98 1.48 10.10
N GLY A 126 21.21 0.38 10.12
CA GLY A 126 20.71 -0.24 11.34
C GLY A 126 19.47 0.45 11.94
N ARG A 127 18.87 1.40 11.25
CA ARG A 127 17.63 2.05 11.69
C ARG A 127 16.41 1.27 11.22
N ILE A 128 15.78 0.55 12.13
CA ILE A 128 14.59 -0.29 11.86
C ILE A 128 13.37 0.36 12.50
N VAL A 129 12.57 1.05 11.70
CA VAL A 129 11.31 1.65 12.14
C VAL A 129 10.18 0.64 11.93
N LYS A 130 9.35 0.44 12.97
CA LYS A 130 8.15 -0.42 12.92
C LYS A 130 7.04 0.21 13.74
N GLU A 131 6.17 0.96 13.07
CA GLU A 131 5.00 1.56 13.67
C GLU A 131 3.77 0.69 13.35
N TYR A 132 3.14 0.14 14.38
CA TYR A 132 1.98 -0.74 14.18
C TYR A 132 0.76 0.05 13.74
N GLN A 133 0.07 -0.46 12.74
CA GLN A 133 -1.15 0.14 12.22
C GLN A 133 -2.29 0.05 13.24
N ASN A 134 -3.07 1.13 13.36
CA ASN A 134 -4.26 1.13 14.20
C ASN A 134 -5.43 0.44 13.46
N GLU A 135 -5.80 -0.76 13.88
CA GLU A 135 -6.85 -1.55 13.26
C GLU A 135 -8.25 -0.89 13.31
N LEU A 136 -8.48 0.05 14.24
CA LEU A 136 -9.74 0.80 14.30
C LEU A 136 -9.95 1.72 13.09
N HIS A 137 -8.87 2.09 12.42
CA HIS A 137 -8.90 2.95 11.22
C HIS A 137 -8.67 2.16 9.93
N ALA A 138 -8.52 0.84 10.04
CA ALA A 138 -8.26 0.03 8.86
C ALA A 138 -9.49 -0.08 7.97
N THR A 139 -9.28 0.14 6.67
CA THR A 139 -10.26 -0.16 5.64
C THR A 139 -9.68 -1.14 4.64
N PHE A 140 -10.55 -1.95 4.08
CA PHE A 140 -10.20 -2.94 3.08
C PHE A 140 -11.29 -2.95 2.01
N GLU A 141 -10.94 -2.51 0.81
CA GLU A 141 -11.88 -2.45 -0.29
C GLU A 141 -11.57 -3.55 -1.33
N PRO A 142 -12.62 -4.09 -1.97
CA PRO A 142 -12.44 -5.11 -2.99
C PRO A 142 -11.76 -4.55 -4.24
N ALA A 143 -11.16 -5.43 -5.04
CA ALA A 143 -10.62 -5.06 -6.34
C ALA A 143 -11.69 -4.43 -7.23
N CYS A 144 -11.33 -3.35 -7.93
CA CYS A 144 -12.22 -2.63 -8.84
C CYS A 144 -12.38 -3.31 -10.20
N ASN A 145 -11.67 -4.41 -10.47
CA ASN A 145 -11.72 -5.10 -11.76
C ASN A 145 -12.91 -6.03 -11.86
N PRO A 146 -13.48 -6.07 -13.08
CA PRO A 146 -14.90 -6.21 -13.34
C PRO A 146 -15.54 -7.42 -12.68
N PRO A 147 -16.80 -7.28 -12.24
CA PRO A 147 -17.53 -6.02 -12.15
C PRO A 147 -17.11 -5.23 -10.93
N PRO A 148 -16.99 -3.87 -11.04
CA PRO A 148 -16.75 -3.07 -9.85
C PRO A 148 -17.89 -3.29 -8.87
N VAL A 149 -17.56 -3.65 -7.64
CA VAL A 149 -18.54 -3.62 -6.58
C VAL A 149 -18.99 -2.17 -6.43
N ARG A 150 -20.17 -1.87 -6.95
CA ARG A 150 -20.80 -0.58 -6.72
C ARG A 150 -21.25 -0.56 -5.27
N ARG A 151 -20.76 0.37 -4.51
CA ARG A 151 -21.39 0.81 -3.27
C ARG A 151 -22.19 2.07 -3.60
N PRO A 152 -23.42 1.95 -4.11
CA PRO A 152 -24.22 3.11 -4.54
C PRO A 152 -24.51 4.05 -3.39
N ASP A 153 -24.60 3.54 -2.19
CA ASP A 153 -24.74 4.21 -0.93
C ASP A 153 -23.58 5.19 -0.62
N LEU A 154 -22.33 4.76 -0.83
CA LEU A 154 -21.16 5.61 -0.59
C LEU A 154 -20.91 6.63 -1.72
N LEU A 155 -21.31 6.30 -2.96
CA LEU A 155 -21.15 7.17 -4.12
C LEU A 155 -22.16 8.31 -4.19
N ARG A 156 -23.20 8.26 -3.36
CA ARG A 156 -24.32 9.22 -3.32
C ARG A 156 -24.44 9.96 -2.01
N ILE A 157 -23.38 10.06 -1.21
CA ILE A 157 -23.41 10.88 -0.01
C ILE A 157 -23.66 12.32 -0.45
N ASP A 158 -24.89 12.78 -0.29
CA ASP A 158 -25.21 14.19 -0.33
C ASP A 158 -24.81 14.82 1.00
N TRP A 159 -23.64 15.40 1.03
CA TRP A 159 -23.11 16.08 2.22
C TRP A 159 -23.98 17.23 2.73
N LYS A 160 -24.96 17.68 1.93
CA LYS A 160 -25.93 18.67 2.35
C LYS A 160 -27.06 18.07 3.21
N HIS A 161 -27.31 16.76 3.04
CA HIS A 161 -28.36 16.03 3.75
C HIS A 161 -27.91 14.63 4.19
N PRO A 162 -26.87 14.53 5.04
CA PRO A 162 -26.27 13.24 5.37
C PRO A 162 -27.21 12.26 6.11
N VAL A 163 -28.29 12.75 6.70
CA VAL A 163 -29.25 11.94 7.49
C VAL A 163 -30.22 11.17 6.60
N GLU A 164 -30.48 11.62 5.38
CA GLU A 164 -31.42 10.95 4.46
C GLU A 164 -30.88 9.64 3.86
N LEU A 165 -29.58 9.40 4.01
CA LEU A 165 -28.90 8.21 3.49
C LEU A 165 -28.84 7.04 4.49
N MET A 166 -29.28 7.26 5.71
CA MET A 166 -29.35 6.24 6.76
C MET A 166 -30.80 5.74 6.94
N GLY A 167 -31.51 5.53 5.86
CA GLY A 167 -32.81 4.88 5.86
C GLY A 167 -32.74 3.44 6.37
N PRO A 168 -33.89 2.89 6.86
CA PRO A 168 -33.93 1.63 7.61
C PRO A 168 -33.38 0.44 6.86
#